data_8adb53aeacc16c9ac9deb75b8c4b48b0
#
_entry.id   8adb53aeacc16c9ac9deb75b8c4b48b0
#
_cell.length_a   1.000
_cell.length_b   1.000
_cell.length_c   1.000
_cell.angle_alpha   90.00
_cell.angle_beta   90.00
_cell.angle_gamma   90.00
#
_symmetry.space_group_name_H-M   'P 1'
#
loop_
_entity.id
_entity.type
_entity.pdbx_description
1 polymer ?
#
loop_
_entity_poly.entity_id
_entity_poly.type
_entity_poly.pdbx_seq_one_letter_code
_entity_poly.pdbx_strand_id
1 'polypeptide(L)'
;ELTGGINPICVVYNANPVSANPETTEIYAFSAPNPYTVHVKYYIGKDEKDPFYEEYLLNLDDSHRSYLSNIGLPGGAAFSVWKYKENSNRNGTATDVTKTVNELFNGKLYPTSAVPEIELYAGYQVALNAAADDIKANSAVIKGTSDGTTVYYTNDSKYQGYTGEGLRAAAKSADTQNHFVTKEVQNGEISIELNNLSVNTAYTYYLVAENANNDVSEMQTVKFKTLKRTLTTDDFQIVGSTEFTYTHNGDIHEIEVRPVEGKEGSFGIGAVQYKEKVGAEDADNFIGAPAAAGTYGIYVSTNSENGVERVTNLRIGEITIKKATFNSDWFQTVTSINYGNDEEDYLKPGIKDAYSVGGHTVTGYGEIRFELYRDAELTQKVSRNAEGHYEVNADPDQEYATYYMGITSSGGKNVEAQENPVRIGTDLKIYRASNTISTVTCPDIRYGETPKPELTAADTTGEIKYIYSSN
;
A
#
# COMPACT_ATOMS: atom_id res chain seq x y z
N GLU A 1 -28.78 -35.89 -64.39
CA GLU A 1 -28.51 -34.71 -63.53
C GLU A 1 -27.43 -33.89 -64.22
N LEU A 2 -27.78 -32.70 -64.68
CA LEU A 2 -26.83 -31.74 -65.18
C LEU A 2 -26.34 -30.93 -64.00
N THR A 3 -25.23 -31.34 -63.49
CA THR A 3 -24.47 -30.56 -62.48
C THR A 3 -23.67 -29.50 -63.20
N GLY A 4 -24.03 -28.29 -63.05
CA GLY A 4 -23.27 -27.15 -63.55
C GLY A 4 -24.13 -26.10 -64.18
N GLY A 5 -24.71 -25.24 -63.46
CA GLY A 5 -25.10 -23.87 -63.71
C GLY A 5 -25.92 -23.58 -64.98
N ILE A 6 -26.43 -24.57 -65.66
CA ILE A 6 -27.22 -24.39 -66.91
C ILE A 6 -28.65 -24.75 -66.62
N ASN A 7 -29.49 -23.78 -66.50
CA ASN A 7 -30.92 -23.94 -66.31
C ASN A 7 -31.65 -22.90 -67.10
N PRO A 8 -32.71 -23.26 -67.86
CA PRO A 8 -33.22 -24.59 -68.10
C PRO A 8 -32.66 -25.20 -69.39
N ILE A 9 -32.60 -26.51 -69.39
CA ILE A 9 -32.48 -27.24 -70.67
C ILE A 9 -33.81 -27.15 -71.35
N CYS A 10 -33.85 -26.43 -72.43
CA CYS A 10 -35.00 -26.51 -73.34
C CYS A 10 -34.83 -27.72 -74.26
N VAL A 11 -35.47 -28.80 -73.94
CA VAL A 11 -35.49 -29.93 -74.84
C VAL A 11 -36.56 -29.64 -75.93
N VAL A 12 -36.06 -29.29 -77.07
CA VAL A 12 -37.00 -29.14 -78.24
C VAL A 12 -37.13 -30.49 -78.86
N TYR A 13 -38.27 -31.10 -78.69
CA TYR A 13 -38.62 -32.24 -79.51
C TYR A 13 -38.85 -31.77 -80.97
N ASN A 14 -38.08 -32.30 -81.86
CA ASN A 14 -38.36 -32.10 -83.23
C ASN A 14 -39.66 -32.93 -83.60
N ALA A 15 -40.76 -32.24 -83.48
CA ALA A 15 -42.05 -32.84 -83.75
C ALA A 15 -42.34 -32.99 -85.26
N ASN A 16 -41.41 -33.43 -86.06
CA ASN A 16 -41.67 -33.79 -87.40
C ASN A 16 -41.85 -35.31 -87.51
N PRO A 17 -43.11 -35.80 -87.59
CA PRO A 17 -43.43 -37.21 -87.47
C PRO A 17 -43.19 -38.04 -88.75
N VAL A 18 -42.43 -37.55 -89.70
CA VAL A 18 -42.28 -38.21 -91.01
C VAL A 18 -40.99 -39.02 -91.15
N SER A 19 -40.22 -39.14 -90.18
CA SER A 19 -39.08 -40.06 -90.19
C SER A 19 -39.47 -41.41 -89.60
N ALA A 20 -39.54 -42.42 -90.49
CA ALA A 20 -39.91 -43.80 -90.12
C ALA A 20 -38.84 -44.55 -89.31
N ASN A 21 -37.98 -43.88 -88.63
CA ASN A 21 -36.99 -44.54 -87.78
C ASN A 21 -37.07 -44.01 -86.33
N PRO A 22 -37.75 -44.72 -85.46
CA PRO A 22 -37.95 -44.29 -84.07
C PRO A 22 -36.72 -44.43 -83.25
N GLU A 23 -35.59 -44.86 -83.80
CA GLU A 23 -34.37 -45.14 -83.02
C GLU A 23 -33.38 -44.00 -82.97
N THR A 24 -33.61 -42.89 -83.65
CA THR A 24 -32.74 -41.70 -83.61
C THR A 24 -33.49 -40.44 -83.24
N THR A 25 -33.87 -40.34 -82.04
CA THR A 25 -34.30 -39.05 -81.49
C THR A 25 -33.06 -38.29 -81.08
N GLU A 26 -32.62 -37.37 -81.92
CA GLU A 26 -31.55 -36.46 -81.57
C GLU A 26 -32.10 -35.43 -80.60
N ILE A 27 -31.56 -35.47 -79.36
CA ILE A 27 -31.90 -34.49 -78.37
C ILE A 27 -30.83 -33.40 -78.43
N TYR A 28 -31.25 -32.26 -78.92
CA TYR A 28 -30.38 -31.07 -78.88
C TYR A 28 -30.57 -30.34 -77.56
N ALA A 29 -29.57 -30.35 -76.77
CA ALA A 29 -29.51 -29.51 -75.54
C ALA A 29 -28.96 -28.13 -75.95
N PHE A 30 -29.80 -27.14 -75.90
CA PHE A 30 -29.38 -25.76 -76.07
C PHE A 30 -29.14 -25.15 -74.70
N SER A 31 -27.94 -24.75 -74.48
CA SER A 31 -27.62 -23.88 -73.29
C SER A 31 -27.78 -22.43 -73.77
N ALA A 32 -28.97 -21.89 -73.73
CA ALA A 32 -29.10 -20.44 -73.79
C ALA A 32 -29.23 -19.88 -72.39
N PRO A 33 -28.51 -18.86 -72.07
CA PRO A 33 -28.68 -18.20 -70.74
C PRO A 33 -30.17 -17.78 -70.64
N ASN A 34 -30.84 -18.21 -69.60
CA ASN A 34 -32.17 -17.74 -69.30
C ASN A 34 -32.11 -16.22 -69.12
N PRO A 35 -33.06 -15.47 -69.71
CA PRO A 35 -33.08 -14.01 -69.62
C PRO A 35 -33.14 -13.48 -68.19
N TYR A 36 -33.33 -14.34 -67.21
CA TYR A 36 -33.42 -14.01 -65.81
C TYR A 36 -32.29 -14.65 -64.96
N THR A 37 -31.28 -15.20 -65.65
CA THR A 37 -30.12 -15.79 -64.91
C THR A 37 -29.08 -14.75 -64.65
N VAL A 38 -28.42 -14.88 -63.47
CA VAL A 38 -27.28 -14.11 -63.14
C VAL A 38 -26.05 -15.04 -62.99
N HIS A 39 -24.95 -14.66 -63.60
CA HIS A 39 -23.69 -15.38 -63.50
C HIS A 39 -22.99 -14.94 -62.32
N VAL A 40 -22.85 -15.82 -61.33
CA VAL A 40 -22.12 -15.55 -60.05
C VAL A 40 -20.79 -16.27 -60.07
N LYS A 41 -19.74 -15.53 -59.90
CA LYS A 41 -18.35 -16.02 -59.78
C LYS A 41 -17.87 -15.88 -58.35
N TYR A 42 -17.37 -16.95 -57.78
CA TYR A 42 -16.89 -17.03 -56.43
C TYR A 42 -15.37 -17.13 -56.42
N TYR A 43 -14.72 -16.26 -55.70
CA TYR A 43 -13.27 -16.21 -55.53
C TYR A 43 -12.87 -16.47 -54.09
N ILE A 44 -11.80 -17.23 -53.86
CA ILE A 44 -11.24 -17.43 -52.53
C ILE A 44 -10.50 -16.17 -52.09
N GLY A 45 -9.70 -15.58 -52.97
CA GLY A 45 -8.98 -14.34 -52.74
C GLY A 45 -9.40 -13.24 -53.70
N LYS A 46 -9.37 -11.99 -53.29
CA LYS A 46 -9.75 -10.82 -54.11
C LYS A 46 -8.82 -10.58 -55.31
N ASP A 47 -7.61 -11.11 -55.29
CA ASP A 47 -6.58 -10.95 -56.32
C ASP A 47 -6.49 -12.16 -57.25
N GLU A 48 -7.32 -13.17 -57.06
CA GLU A 48 -7.39 -14.33 -57.95
C GLU A 48 -7.98 -13.95 -59.29
N LYS A 49 -7.39 -14.47 -60.35
CA LYS A 49 -7.85 -14.18 -61.72
C LYS A 49 -9.00 -15.09 -62.18
N ASP A 50 -8.97 -16.32 -61.72
CA ASP A 50 -9.94 -17.34 -62.07
C ASP A 50 -10.86 -17.60 -60.87
N PRO A 51 -12.17 -17.72 -61.11
CA PRO A 51 -13.09 -18.03 -60.05
C PRO A 51 -12.87 -19.46 -59.53
N PHE A 52 -12.99 -19.65 -58.25
CA PHE A 52 -12.98 -20.95 -57.60
C PHE A 52 -14.20 -21.79 -58.00
N TYR A 53 -15.34 -21.13 -58.17
CA TYR A 53 -16.61 -21.72 -58.55
C TYR A 53 -17.45 -20.70 -59.28
N GLU A 54 -18.28 -21.18 -60.23
CA GLU A 54 -19.19 -20.34 -60.98
C GLU A 54 -20.57 -21.03 -61.07
N GLU A 55 -21.62 -20.24 -61.01
CA GLU A 55 -22.97 -20.73 -61.18
C GLU A 55 -23.85 -19.71 -61.87
N TYR A 56 -24.93 -20.21 -62.52
CA TYR A 56 -25.97 -19.39 -63.07
C TYR A 56 -27.27 -19.57 -62.29
N LEU A 57 -27.71 -18.53 -61.62
CA LEU A 57 -28.87 -18.57 -60.72
C LEU A 57 -30.11 -18.10 -61.39
N LEU A 58 -31.15 -18.98 -61.45
CA LEU A 58 -32.51 -18.67 -61.93
C LEU A 58 -33.37 -18.07 -60.83
N ASN A 59 -33.22 -18.56 -59.63
CA ASN A 59 -33.92 -18.14 -58.44
C ASN A 59 -32.88 -17.86 -57.29
N LEU A 60 -33.16 -16.86 -56.55
CA LEU A 60 -32.35 -16.38 -55.43
C LEU A 60 -32.70 -17.15 -54.16
N ASP A 61 -32.56 -18.45 -54.21
CA ASP A 61 -32.71 -19.28 -53.05
C ASP A 61 -31.38 -19.35 -52.27
N ASP A 62 -31.40 -18.93 -51.03
CA ASP A 62 -30.24 -18.96 -50.15
C ASP A 62 -29.74 -20.37 -49.85
N SER A 63 -30.52 -21.42 -50.15
CA SER A 63 -30.14 -22.82 -49.93
C SER A 63 -28.91 -23.26 -50.73
N HIS A 64 -28.64 -22.65 -51.86
CA HIS A 64 -27.52 -23.03 -52.75
C HIS A 64 -26.14 -22.67 -52.23
N ARG A 65 -26.03 -21.88 -51.18
CA ARG A 65 -24.74 -21.36 -50.68
C ARG A 65 -24.23 -21.98 -49.41
N SER A 66 -25.05 -22.77 -48.74
CA SER A 66 -24.61 -23.39 -47.50
C SER A 66 -23.43 -24.34 -47.69
N TYR A 67 -23.28 -24.96 -48.86
CA TYR A 67 -22.18 -25.86 -49.15
C TYR A 67 -20.87 -25.09 -49.45
N LEU A 68 -20.96 -23.90 -50.06
CA LEU A 68 -19.79 -23.07 -50.36
C LEU A 68 -19.12 -22.53 -49.09
N SER A 69 -19.88 -22.35 -48.04
CA SER A 69 -19.31 -21.94 -46.72
C SER A 69 -18.52 -23.04 -46.02
N ASN A 70 -18.68 -24.31 -46.46
CA ASN A 70 -17.95 -25.46 -45.90
C ASN A 70 -16.70 -25.85 -46.70
N ILE A 71 -16.36 -25.08 -47.74
CA ILE A 71 -15.16 -25.34 -48.52
C ILE A 71 -13.96 -24.93 -47.68
N GLY A 72 -12.99 -25.84 -47.58
CA GLY A 72 -11.75 -25.58 -46.89
C GLY A 72 -10.97 -24.41 -47.52
N LEU A 73 -10.92 -23.32 -46.80
CA LEU A 73 -10.20 -22.13 -47.23
C LEU A 73 -8.69 -22.30 -47.02
N PRO A 74 -7.85 -21.64 -47.84
CA PRO A 74 -6.41 -21.70 -47.70
C PRO A 74 -5.96 -21.31 -46.30
N GLY A 75 -4.99 -22.06 -45.70
CA GLY A 75 -4.45 -21.78 -44.41
C GLY A 75 -5.35 -22.14 -43.21
N GLY A 76 -6.48 -22.82 -43.44
CA GLY A 76 -7.40 -23.22 -42.37
C GLY A 76 -8.22 -22.05 -41.79
N ALA A 77 -8.23 -20.91 -42.45
CA ALA A 77 -9.04 -19.76 -42.07
C ALA A 77 -10.53 -20.08 -42.10
N ALA A 78 -11.29 -19.56 -41.12
CA ALA A 78 -12.74 -19.73 -41.09
C ALA A 78 -13.40 -18.79 -42.09
N PHE A 79 -14.31 -19.34 -42.86
CA PHE A 79 -15.17 -18.54 -43.76
C PHE A 79 -16.11 -17.68 -42.91
N SER A 80 -16.21 -16.38 -43.22
CA SER A 80 -17.15 -15.47 -42.59
C SER A 80 -18.38 -15.21 -43.43
N VAL A 81 -18.16 -14.62 -44.58
CA VAL A 81 -19.28 -14.20 -45.46
C VAL A 81 -18.75 -13.98 -46.90
N TRP A 82 -19.63 -14.08 -47.89
CA TRP A 82 -19.29 -13.62 -49.24
C TRP A 82 -19.37 -12.10 -49.31
N LYS A 83 -18.30 -11.46 -49.78
CA LYS A 83 -18.21 -10.00 -50.00
C LYS A 83 -18.42 -9.65 -51.44
N TYR A 84 -19.11 -8.57 -51.71
CA TYR A 84 -19.40 -8.03 -53.03
C TYR A 84 -18.82 -6.62 -53.15
N LYS A 85 -18.20 -6.30 -54.27
CA LYS A 85 -17.76 -4.95 -54.59
C LYS A 85 -18.80 -4.27 -55.49
N GLU A 86 -19.40 -3.22 -54.99
CA GLU A 86 -20.31 -2.38 -55.74
C GLU A 86 -19.50 -1.67 -56.84
N ASN A 87 -19.71 -1.91 -58.09
CA ASN A 87 -19.05 -1.40 -59.28
C ASN A 87 -18.07 -2.34 -60.01
N SER A 88 -18.24 -3.66 -59.87
CA SER A 88 -17.53 -4.67 -60.68
C SER A 88 -16.01 -4.50 -60.85
N ASN A 89 -15.37 -3.76 -59.99
CA ASN A 89 -13.93 -3.61 -60.01
C ASN A 89 -13.29 -4.27 -58.80
N ARG A 90 -12.82 -5.47 -58.97
CA ARG A 90 -12.19 -6.32 -57.96
C ARG A 90 -11.00 -5.65 -57.26
N ASN A 91 -10.32 -4.75 -57.96
CA ASN A 91 -9.14 -4.04 -57.45
C ASN A 91 -9.43 -2.61 -57.03
N GLY A 92 -10.67 -2.16 -57.05
CA GLY A 92 -11.02 -0.80 -56.64
C GLY A 92 -10.96 -0.59 -55.15
N THR A 93 -10.72 0.65 -54.72
CA THR A 93 -10.73 1.10 -53.30
C THR A 93 -12.18 1.27 -52.76
N ALA A 94 -13.20 0.86 -53.49
CA ALA A 94 -14.58 0.93 -53.02
C ALA A 94 -14.78 0.05 -51.77
N THR A 95 -15.57 0.50 -50.88
CA THR A 95 -16.01 -0.21 -49.67
C THR A 95 -16.55 -1.57 -50.03
N ASP A 96 -15.92 -2.64 -49.54
CA ASP A 96 -16.49 -3.98 -49.67
C ASP A 96 -17.81 -4.01 -48.94
N VAL A 97 -18.88 -4.28 -49.67
CA VAL A 97 -20.22 -4.34 -49.11
C VAL A 97 -20.57 -5.79 -48.90
N THR A 98 -20.79 -6.15 -47.64
CA THR A 98 -21.34 -7.45 -47.30
C THR A 98 -22.83 -7.45 -47.63
N LYS A 99 -23.18 -8.09 -48.70
CA LYS A 99 -24.60 -8.30 -49.09
C LYS A 99 -24.86 -9.77 -49.34
N THR A 100 -25.99 -10.23 -48.90
CA THR A 100 -26.46 -11.56 -49.31
C THR A 100 -26.83 -11.53 -50.81
N VAL A 101 -26.74 -12.66 -51.47
CA VAL A 101 -27.11 -12.73 -52.87
C VAL A 101 -28.59 -12.31 -53.04
N ASN A 102 -29.44 -12.60 -52.07
CA ASN A 102 -30.83 -12.13 -52.06
C ASN A 102 -30.95 -10.60 -52.07
N GLU A 103 -30.11 -9.91 -51.28
CA GLU A 103 -30.11 -8.44 -51.27
C GLU A 103 -29.64 -7.85 -52.59
N LEU A 104 -28.68 -8.51 -53.24
CA LEU A 104 -28.21 -8.08 -54.56
C LEU A 104 -29.25 -8.18 -55.64
N PHE A 105 -30.15 -9.16 -55.56
CA PHE A 105 -31.10 -9.48 -56.62
C PHE A 105 -32.55 -9.15 -56.29
N ASN A 106 -32.81 -8.70 -55.09
CA ASN A 106 -34.23 -8.49 -54.69
C ASN A 106 -35.01 -7.61 -55.64
N GLY A 107 -35.94 -8.24 -56.36
CA GLY A 107 -36.86 -7.58 -57.25
C GLY A 107 -36.32 -7.08 -58.59
N LYS A 108 -35.06 -7.38 -58.96
CA LYS A 108 -34.52 -6.96 -60.28
C LYS A 108 -34.65 -8.06 -61.34
N LEU A 109 -35.28 -7.73 -62.42
CA LEU A 109 -35.28 -8.52 -63.62
C LEU A 109 -34.24 -7.98 -64.61
N TYR A 110 -33.38 -8.86 -65.12
CA TYR A 110 -32.31 -8.47 -66.03
C TYR A 110 -32.71 -8.83 -67.50
N PRO A 111 -32.49 -7.93 -68.50
CA PRO A 111 -32.84 -8.19 -69.87
C PRO A 111 -31.89 -9.21 -70.50
N THR A 112 -32.42 -9.95 -71.51
CA THR A 112 -31.78 -11.07 -72.22
C THR A 112 -30.45 -10.75 -72.90
N SER A 113 -30.09 -9.49 -73.08
CA SER A 113 -28.92 -9.09 -73.89
C SER A 113 -27.61 -8.94 -73.10
N ALA A 114 -27.68 -8.99 -71.77
CA ALA A 114 -26.47 -8.98 -70.90
C ALA A 114 -26.81 -9.72 -69.63
N VAL A 115 -26.29 -10.94 -69.49
CA VAL A 115 -26.30 -11.67 -68.22
C VAL A 115 -25.39 -10.89 -67.23
N PRO A 116 -25.95 -10.35 -66.15
CA PRO A 116 -25.16 -9.65 -65.23
C PRO A 116 -24.19 -10.63 -64.51
N GLU A 117 -22.97 -10.23 -64.47
CA GLU A 117 -21.91 -10.97 -63.79
C GLU A 117 -21.67 -10.35 -62.41
N ILE A 118 -21.63 -11.18 -61.37
CA ILE A 118 -21.38 -10.78 -60.00
C ILE A 118 -20.17 -11.53 -59.48
N GLU A 119 -19.22 -10.81 -58.99
CA GLU A 119 -18.03 -11.36 -58.36
C GLU A 119 -18.18 -11.27 -56.83
N LEU A 120 -18.05 -12.43 -56.18
CA LEU A 120 -18.08 -12.55 -54.73
C LEU A 120 -16.72 -13.07 -54.24
N TYR A 121 -16.18 -12.47 -53.20
CA TYR A 121 -14.95 -12.95 -52.54
C TYR A 121 -15.31 -13.57 -51.22
N ALA A 122 -14.56 -14.62 -50.83
CA ALA A 122 -14.65 -15.18 -49.51
C ALA A 122 -14.10 -14.16 -48.48
N GLY A 123 -14.96 -13.75 -47.57
CA GLY A 123 -14.55 -13.01 -46.36
C GLY A 123 -14.10 -13.98 -45.30
N TYR A 124 -13.00 -13.67 -44.66
CA TYR A 124 -12.43 -14.49 -43.59
C TYR A 124 -12.80 -13.91 -42.24
N GLN A 125 -13.04 -14.77 -41.28
CA GLN A 125 -13.11 -14.34 -39.89
C GLN A 125 -11.71 -14.19 -39.34
N VAL A 126 -11.29 -12.97 -39.09
CA VAL A 126 -10.00 -12.69 -38.47
C VAL A 126 -10.03 -13.21 -37.04
N ALA A 127 -9.03 -13.99 -36.65
CA ALA A 127 -8.88 -14.46 -35.31
C ALA A 127 -8.34 -13.33 -34.41
N LEU A 128 -8.94 -13.16 -33.24
CA LEU A 128 -8.48 -12.23 -32.21
C LEU A 128 -8.69 -12.90 -30.86
N ASN A 129 -7.60 -13.09 -30.13
CA ASN A 129 -7.65 -13.58 -28.76
C ASN A 129 -6.73 -12.72 -27.89
N ALA A 130 -7.30 -11.91 -27.02
CA ALA A 130 -6.57 -11.00 -26.17
C ALA A 130 -7.12 -11.00 -24.75
N ALA A 131 -6.24 -10.87 -23.78
CA ALA A 131 -6.56 -10.79 -22.38
C ALA A 131 -5.68 -9.75 -21.67
N ALA A 132 -6.15 -9.25 -20.54
CA ALA A 132 -5.32 -8.40 -19.70
C ALA A 132 -4.25 -9.24 -18.98
N ASP A 133 -3.03 -8.72 -18.96
CA ASP A 133 -1.86 -9.29 -18.33
C ASP A 133 -1.08 -8.18 -17.63
N ASP A 134 -0.10 -8.54 -16.79
CA ASP A 134 0.79 -7.62 -16.07
C ASP A 134 0.05 -6.44 -15.42
N ILE A 135 -1.08 -6.75 -14.74
CA ILE A 135 -1.94 -5.76 -14.12
C ILE A 135 -1.25 -5.22 -12.86
N LYS A 136 -1.04 -3.89 -12.83
CA LYS A 136 -0.46 -3.15 -11.71
C LYS A 136 -1.46 -2.14 -11.14
N ALA A 137 -1.02 -1.32 -10.22
CA ALA A 137 -1.86 -0.30 -9.62
C ALA A 137 -2.29 0.79 -10.63
N ASN A 138 -1.41 1.20 -11.52
CA ASN A 138 -1.65 2.29 -12.48
C ASN A 138 -1.35 1.93 -13.93
N SER A 139 -1.15 0.66 -14.23
CA SER A 139 -0.90 0.16 -15.58
C SER A 139 -1.39 -1.27 -15.75
N ALA A 140 -1.57 -1.67 -17.00
CA ALA A 140 -1.82 -3.05 -17.40
C ALA A 140 -1.31 -3.25 -18.83
N VAL A 141 -1.16 -4.49 -19.26
CA VAL A 141 -0.86 -4.82 -20.65
C VAL A 141 -1.99 -5.71 -21.17
N ILE A 142 -2.53 -5.42 -22.35
CA ILE A 142 -3.40 -6.37 -23.06
C ILE A 142 -2.49 -7.16 -24.00
N LYS A 143 -2.37 -8.47 -23.77
CA LYS A 143 -1.58 -9.38 -24.60
C LYS A 143 -2.49 -10.38 -25.31
N GLY A 144 -2.03 -10.85 -26.46
CA GLY A 144 -2.78 -11.86 -27.20
C GLY A 144 -2.21 -12.16 -28.56
N THR A 145 -3.03 -12.80 -29.38
CA THR A 145 -2.69 -13.19 -30.74
C THR A 145 -3.78 -12.78 -31.71
N SER A 146 -3.39 -12.47 -32.93
CA SER A 146 -4.30 -12.24 -34.06
C SER A 146 -3.61 -12.59 -35.36
N ASP A 147 -4.38 -13.08 -36.33
CA ASP A 147 -3.97 -13.20 -37.73
C ASP A 147 -4.29 -11.94 -38.56
N GLY A 148 -4.83 -10.90 -37.89
CA GLY A 148 -4.97 -9.57 -38.46
C GLY A 148 -3.62 -8.85 -38.55
N THR A 149 -3.64 -7.67 -39.18
CA THR A 149 -2.49 -6.78 -39.29
C THR A 149 -2.58 -5.60 -38.32
N THR A 150 -3.79 -5.23 -37.96
CA THR A 150 -4.08 -4.04 -37.15
C THR A 150 -5.19 -4.33 -36.16
N VAL A 151 -4.99 -3.84 -34.92
CA VAL A 151 -6.02 -3.86 -33.87
C VAL A 151 -6.44 -2.43 -33.54
N TYR A 152 -7.73 -2.17 -33.56
CA TYR A 152 -8.36 -0.96 -33.06
C TYR A 152 -8.94 -1.26 -31.68
N TYR A 153 -8.71 -0.36 -30.73
CA TYR A 153 -9.25 -0.54 -29.38
C TYR A 153 -9.68 0.78 -28.73
N THR A 154 -10.65 0.66 -27.83
CA THR A 154 -11.20 1.79 -27.07
C THR A 154 -11.73 1.31 -25.72
N ASN A 155 -11.79 2.20 -24.75
CA ASN A 155 -12.48 1.99 -23.47
C ASN A 155 -13.78 2.80 -23.35
N ASP A 156 -14.23 3.45 -24.43
CA ASP A 156 -15.46 4.22 -24.43
C ASP A 156 -16.68 3.28 -24.41
N SER A 157 -17.43 3.34 -23.32
CA SER A 157 -18.58 2.45 -23.06
C SER A 157 -19.72 2.55 -24.08
N LYS A 158 -19.77 3.63 -24.89
CA LYS A 158 -20.77 3.77 -25.95
C LYS A 158 -20.66 2.68 -27.01
N TYR A 159 -19.50 2.03 -27.14
CA TYR A 159 -19.29 0.95 -28.10
C TYR A 159 -19.61 -0.44 -27.55
N GLN A 160 -20.16 -0.53 -26.36
CA GLN A 160 -20.59 -1.80 -25.80
C GLN A 160 -21.67 -2.44 -26.68
N GLY A 161 -21.48 -3.70 -27.07
CA GLY A 161 -22.43 -4.46 -27.86
C GLY A 161 -22.36 -4.19 -29.37
N TYR A 162 -21.36 -3.47 -29.86
CA TYR A 162 -21.10 -3.35 -31.29
C TYR A 162 -20.65 -4.71 -31.87
N THR A 163 -20.90 -4.92 -33.15
CA THR A 163 -20.25 -5.98 -33.91
C THR A 163 -18.80 -5.60 -34.23
N GLY A 164 -17.98 -6.57 -34.64
CA GLY A 164 -16.62 -6.29 -35.11
C GLY A 164 -16.60 -5.28 -36.26
N GLU A 165 -17.46 -5.45 -37.25
CA GLU A 165 -17.60 -4.50 -38.37
C GLU A 165 -18.04 -3.11 -37.91
N GLY A 166 -19.00 -3.04 -36.98
CA GLY A 166 -19.46 -1.76 -36.42
C GLY A 166 -18.35 -1.03 -35.66
N LEU A 167 -17.57 -1.75 -34.88
CA LEU A 167 -16.45 -1.16 -34.13
C LEU A 167 -15.33 -0.67 -35.05
N ARG A 168 -14.99 -1.47 -36.09
CA ARG A 168 -14.01 -1.09 -37.12
C ARG A 168 -14.47 0.12 -37.93
N ALA A 169 -15.71 0.17 -38.31
CA ALA A 169 -16.29 1.29 -39.03
C ALA A 169 -16.20 2.58 -38.18
N ALA A 170 -16.52 2.51 -36.91
CA ALA A 170 -16.38 3.63 -35.99
C ALA A 170 -14.91 4.07 -35.81
N ALA A 171 -13.96 3.13 -35.73
CA ALA A 171 -12.55 3.43 -35.64
C ALA A 171 -11.96 4.15 -36.86
N LYS A 172 -12.56 3.93 -38.05
CA LYS A 172 -12.14 4.57 -39.30
C LYS A 172 -12.94 5.83 -39.68
N SER A 173 -14.05 6.09 -39.00
CA SER A 173 -14.86 7.27 -39.25
C SER A 173 -14.18 8.56 -38.77
N ALA A 174 -14.19 9.59 -39.60
CA ALA A 174 -13.61 10.90 -39.26
C ALA A 174 -14.23 11.51 -37.98
N ASP A 175 -15.49 11.22 -37.69
CA ASP A 175 -16.22 11.76 -36.54
C ASP A 175 -15.89 11.04 -35.21
N THR A 176 -15.41 9.81 -35.28
CA THR A 176 -15.27 8.96 -34.12
C THR A 176 -13.87 8.34 -33.94
N GLN A 177 -12.99 8.44 -34.92
CA GLN A 177 -11.64 7.82 -34.87
C GLN A 177 -10.79 8.27 -33.69
N ASN A 178 -10.99 9.46 -33.17
CA ASN A 178 -10.28 10.01 -32.02
C ASN A 178 -10.60 9.32 -30.69
N HIS A 179 -11.62 8.47 -30.64
CA HIS A 179 -11.96 7.62 -29.51
C HIS A 179 -11.20 6.28 -29.51
N PHE A 180 -10.47 6.02 -30.58
CA PHE A 180 -9.76 4.77 -30.80
C PHE A 180 -8.25 4.95 -30.80
N VAL A 181 -7.59 3.90 -30.35
CA VAL A 181 -6.14 3.75 -30.53
C VAL A 181 -5.90 2.58 -31.46
N THR A 182 -4.91 2.74 -32.34
CA THR A 182 -4.52 1.71 -33.32
C THR A 182 -3.22 1.07 -32.89
N LYS A 183 -3.15 -0.25 -32.97
CA LYS A 183 -1.94 -1.04 -32.72
C LYS A 183 -1.70 -2.02 -33.86
N GLU A 184 -0.46 -2.06 -34.37
CA GLU A 184 -0.04 -3.06 -35.34
C GLU A 184 0.17 -4.42 -34.66
N VAL A 185 -0.24 -5.48 -35.33
CA VAL A 185 0.04 -6.86 -34.94
C VAL A 185 1.44 -7.22 -35.45
N GLN A 186 2.32 -7.67 -34.57
CA GLN A 186 3.69 -8.03 -34.91
C GLN A 186 3.89 -9.53 -34.76
N ASN A 187 4.21 -10.23 -35.86
CA ASN A 187 4.41 -11.68 -35.87
C ASN A 187 3.23 -12.48 -35.28
N GLY A 188 2.00 -11.99 -35.46
CA GLY A 188 0.81 -12.62 -34.90
C GLY A 188 0.55 -12.29 -33.44
N GLU A 189 1.38 -11.45 -32.79
CA GLU A 189 1.24 -11.10 -31.39
C GLU A 189 0.72 -9.66 -31.21
N ILE A 190 -0.05 -9.50 -30.16
CA ILE A 190 -0.60 -8.21 -29.70
C ILE A 190 -0.01 -7.91 -28.33
N SER A 191 0.54 -6.69 -28.16
CA SER A 191 0.95 -6.15 -26.88
C SER A 191 0.57 -4.68 -26.80
N ILE A 192 -0.43 -4.35 -25.99
CA ILE A 192 -0.96 -3.00 -25.80
C ILE A 192 -0.67 -2.57 -24.37
N GLU A 193 0.24 -1.62 -24.20
CA GLU A 193 0.56 -1.04 -22.90
C GLU A 193 -0.47 0.03 -22.55
N LEU A 194 -1.07 -0.12 -21.38
CA LEU A 194 -2.03 0.81 -20.79
C LEU A 194 -1.40 1.46 -19.58
N ASN A 195 -1.12 2.75 -19.65
CA ASN A 195 -0.47 3.53 -18.61
C ASN A 195 -1.42 4.61 -18.05
N ASN A 196 -1.05 5.19 -16.90
CA ASN A 196 -1.80 6.25 -16.22
C ASN A 196 -3.25 5.83 -15.88
N LEU A 197 -3.43 4.58 -15.54
CA LEU A 197 -4.72 4.08 -15.07
C LEU A 197 -4.92 4.45 -13.60
N SER A 198 -6.16 4.71 -13.21
CA SER A 198 -6.52 4.93 -11.81
C SER A 198 -6.42 3.63 -11.02
N VAL A 199 -5.98 3.72 -9.76
CA VAL A 199 -5.80 2.57 -8.88
C VAL A 199 -7.15 1.93 -8.51
N ASN A 200 -7.15 0.62 -8.26
CA ASN A 200 -8.32 -0.15 -7.83
C ASN A 200 -9.58 0.06 -8.69
N THR A 201 -9.40 0.39 -9.96
CA THR A 201 -10.47 0.77 -10.89
C THR A 201 -10.71 -0.33 -11.92
N ALA A 202 -11.98 -0.60 -12.19
CA ALA A 202 -12.37 -1.55 -13.22
C ALA A 202 -12.33 -0.88 -14.60
N TYR A 203 -11.72 -1.56 -15.56
CA TYR A 203 -11.63 -1.15 -16.96
C TYR A 203 -12.25 -2.19 -17.88
N THR A 204 -12.85 -1.70 -18.94
CA THR A 204 -13.37 -2.52 -20.03
C THR A 204 -12.85 -1.93 -21.33
N TYR A 205 -12.20 -2.75 -22.15
CA TYR A 205 -11.72 -2.39 -23.48
C TYR A 205 -12.44 -3.23 -24.53
N TYR A 206 -12.75 -2.62 -25.62
CA TYR A 206 -13.36 -3.23 -26.81
C TYR A 206 -12.32 -3.24 -27.91
N LEU A 207 -12.06 -4.40 -28.48
CA LEU A 207 -11.03 -4.61 -29.47
C LEU A 207 -11.62 -5.24 -30.71
N VAL A 208 -11.11 -4.87 -31.87
CA VAL A 208 -11.36 -5.54 -33.15
C VAL A 208 -10.07 -5.59 -33.95
N ALA A 209 -9.77 -6.72 -34.55
CA ALA A 209 -8.64 -6.86 -35.47
C ALA A 209 -9.11 -6.79 -36.90
N GLU A 210 -8.26 -6.25 -37.78
CA GLU A 210 -8.48 -6.17 -39.22
C GLU A 210 -7.24 -6.71 -39.95
N ASN A 211 -7.47 -7.49 -41.03
CA ASN A 211 -6.38 -7.94 -41.89
C ASN A 211 -6.20 -7.00 -43.09
N ALA A 212 -5.23 -7.28 -43.95
CA ALA A 212 -4.92 -6.49 -45.13
C ALA A 212 -6.07 -6.52 -46.20
N ASN A 213 -6.98 -7.47 -46.10
CA ASN A 213 -8.14 -7.60 -47.00
C ASN A 213 -9.39 -6.90 -46.46
N ASN A 214 -9.27 -6.12 -45.38
CA ASN A 214 -10.36 -5.50 -44.62
C ASN A 214 -11.36 -6.51 -44.01
N ASP A 215 -10.99 -7.76 -43.85
CA ASP A 215 -11.73 -8.68 -43.01
C ASP A 215 -11.50 -8.34 -41.54
N VAL A 216 -12.52 -8.59 -40.73
CA VAL A 216 -12.50 -8.20 -39.33
C VAL A 216 -12.79 -9.37 -38.38
N SER A 217 -12.32 -9.27 -37.16
CA SER A 217 -12.67 -10.20 -36.11
C SER A 217 -14.04 -9.89 -35.53
N GLU A 218 -14.59 -10.83 -34.77
CA GLU A 218 -15.60 -10.48 -33.79
C GLU A 218 -15.02 -9.45 -32.79
N MET A 219 -15.91 -8.62 -32.23
CA MET A 219 -15.51 -7.69 -31.18
C MET A 219 -15.14 -8.46 -29.92
N GLN A 220 -13.93 -8.30 -29.47
CA GLN A 220 -13.50 -8.85 -28.19
C GLN A 220 -13.60 -7.81 -27.08
N THR A 221 -14.09 -8.25 -25.93
CA THR A 221 -14.16 -7.43 -24.72
C THR A 221 -13.14 -7.93 -23.71
N VAL A 222 -12.21 -7.07 -23.32
CA VAL A 222 -11.22 -7.33 -22.29
C VAL A 222 -11.58 -6.54 -21.04
N LYS A 223 -11.76 -7.24 -19.90
CA LYS A 223 -12.09 -6.65 -18.61
C LYS A 223 -11.01 -6.96 -17.60
N PHE A 224 -10.63 -5.97 -16.84
CA PHE A 224 -9.71 -6.14 -15.72
C PHE A 224 -9.97 -5.06 -14.66
N LYS A 225 -9.34 -5.23 -13.50
CA LYS A 225 -9.32 -4.23 -12.44
C LYS A 225 -7.87 -4.00 -12.04
N THR A 226 -7.43 -2.74 -12.03
CA THR A 226 -6.12 -2.36 -11.53
C THR A 226 -5.97 -2.73 -10.05
N LEU A 227 -4.76 -3.01 -9.64
CA LEU A 227 -4.46 -3.34 -8.25
C LEU A 227 -4.63 -2.12 -7.34
N LYS A 228 -4.73 -2.37 -6.05
CA LYS A 228 -4.53 -1.34 -5.05
C LYS A 228 -3.05 -0.97 -5.01
N ARG A 229 -2.74 0.27 -4.67
CA ARG A 229 -1.37 0.73 -4.48
C ARG A 229 -0.86 0.29 -3.11
N THR A 230 0.32 -0.28 -3.04
CA THR A 230 1.01 -0.56 -1.78
C THR A 230 1.57 0.73 -1.20
N LEU A 231 1.35 0.95 0.08
CA LEU A 231 1.89 2.08 0.81
C LEU A 231 3.35 1.83 1.20
N THR A 232 4.16 2.88 1.11
CA THR A 232 5.56 2.91 1.53
C THR A 232 5.77 3.99 2.58
N THR A 233 6.96 4.09 3.14
CA THR A 233 7.32 5.17 4.08
C THR A 233 7.10 6.57 3.51
N ASP A 234 7.27 6.73 2.20
CA ASP A 234 7.11 8.01 1.49
C ASP A 234 5.65 8.49 1.41
N ASP A 235 4.70 7.67 1.82
CA ASP A 235 3.29 8.00 1.87
C ASP A 235 2.88 8.66 3.19
N PHE A 236 3.78 8.70 4.16
CA PHE A 236 3.52 9.21 5.49
C PHE A 236 4.39 10.42 5.78
N GLN A 237 3.77 11.44 6.37
CA GLN A 237 4.44 12.60 6.90
C GLN A 237 4.34 12.60 8.42
N ILE A 238 5.48 12.64 9.10
CA ILE A 238 5.54 12.89 10.53
C ILE A 238 5.46 14.40 10.72
N VAL A 239 4.48 14.86 11.52
CA VAL A 239 4.24 16.29 11.75
C VAL A 239 5.17 16.80 12.84
N GLY A 240 5.85 17.92 12.59
CA GLY A 240 6.74 18.57 13.56
C GLY A 240 8.19 18.71 13.09
N SER A 241 9.14 18.55 13.99
CA SER A 241 10.57 18.68 13.69
C SER A 241 11.09 17.53 12.85
N THR A 242 12.12 17.77 12.05
CA THR A 242 12.86 16.73 11.32
C THR A 242 13.72 15.86 12.26
N GLU A 243 13.98 16.34 13.49
CA GLU A 243 14.69 15.60 14.53
C GLU A 243 13.80 15.44 15.76
N PHE A 244 13.25 14.23 15.92
CA PHE A 244 12.41 13.87 17.07
C PHE A 244 13.29 13.47 18.24
N THR A 245 13.98 14.46 18.81
CA THR A 245 14.84 14.27 19.99
C THR A 245 14.31 15.11 21.15
N TYR A 246 13.98 14.43 22.24
CA TYR A 246 13.50 15.01 23.49
C TYR A 246 14.45 14.70 24.62
N THR A 247 14.31 15.39 25.74
CA THR A 247 14.94 15.03 27.01
C THR A 247 13.85 14.51 27.95
N HIS A 248 14.14 13.42 28.67
CA HIS A 248 13.18 12.85 29.60
C HIS A 248 12.73 13.90 30.63
N ASN A 249 11.43 14.09 30.69
CA ASN A 249 10.79 14.99 31.64
C ASN A 249 9.56 14.34 32.32
N GLY A 250 9.33 13.05 32.03
CA GLY A 250 8.17 12.29 32.47
C GLY A 250 6.97 12.40 31.57
N ASP A 251 6.95 13.31 30.58
CA ASP A 251 5.87 13.46 29.60
C ASP A 251 5.85 12.30 28.61
N ILE A 252 4.66 11.99 28.13
CA ILE A 252 4.45 11.08 27.03
C ILE A 252 4.69 11.85 25.73
N HIS A 253 5.51 11.30 24.83
CA HIS A 253 5.84 11.90 23.55
C HIS A 253 5.05 11.19 22.43
N GLU A 254 3.87 11.71 22.13
CA GLU A 254 3.04 11.23 21.03
C GLU A 254 3.43 11.93 19.72
N ILE A 255 3.62 11.15 18.67
CA ILE A 255 3.97 11.64 17.33
C ILE A 255 2.72 11.65 16.46
N GLU A 256 2.42 12.80 15.88
CA GLU A 256 1.35 12.92 14.90
C GLU A 256 1.86 12.49 13.52
N VAL A 257 1.11 11.59 12.87
CA VAL A 257 1.40 11.10 11.52
C VAL A 257 0.22 11.43 10.60
N ARG A 258 0.53 11.93 9.41
CA ARG A 258 -0.47 12.24 8.38
C ARG A 258 -0.11 11.61 7.05
N PRO A 259 -1.09 11.31 6.17
CA PRO A 259 -0.82 10.99 4.77
C PRO A 259 -0.14 12.16 4.05
N VAL A 260 0.79 11.88 3.14
CA VAL A 260 1.35 12.88 2.23
C VAL A 260 0.30 13.28 1.22
N GLU A 261 0.06 14.58 1.05
CA GLU A 261 -0.91 15.10 0.08
C GLU A 261 -0.49 14.87 -1.37
N GLY A 262 -1.48 14.75 -2.26
CA GLY A 262 -1.28 14.65 -3.71
C GLY A 262 -0.91 13.28 -4.23
N LYS A 263 -0.86 12.24 -3.39
CA LYS A 263 -0.66 10.86 -3.84
C LYS A 263 -1.99 10.17 -4.15
N GLU A 264 -1.97 9.28 -5.15
CA GLU A 264 -3.18 8.54 -5.55
C GLU A 264 -3.69 7.61 -4.45
N GLY A 265 -5.00 7.60 -4.29
CA GLY A 265 -5.71 6.83 -3.27
C GLY A 265 -5.75 7.56 -1.92
N SER A 266 -6.75 7.25 -1.12
CA SER A 266 -6.94 7.82 0.21
C SER A 266 -6.88 6.75 1.28
N PHE A 267 -6.31 7.10 2.42
CA PHE A 267 -6.26 6.23 3.59
C PHE A 267 -6.27 7.07 4.86
N GLY A 268 -6.76 6.50 5.94
CA GLY A 268 -6.69 7.07 7.27
C GLY A 268 -5.59 6.42 8.10
N ILE A 269 -5.03 7.17 9.04
CA ILE A 269 -4.16 6.61 10.07
C ILE A 269 -5.03 5.88 11.09
N GLY A 270 -4.84 4.58 11.23
CA GLY A 270 -5.59 3.76 12.18
C GLY A 270 -4.95 3.70 13.56
N ALA A 271 -3.64 3.56 13.62
CA ALA A 271 -2.87 3.53 14.86
C ALA A 271 -1.42 3.94 14.63
N VAL A 272 -0.84 4.64 15.60
CA VAL A 272 0.59 4.89 15.74
C VAL A 272 1.06 4.15 16.98
N GLN A 273 2.07 3.32 16.82
CA GLN A 273 2.63 2.49 17.88
C GLN A 273 4.16 2.59 17.87
N TYR A 274 4.78 2.19 18.95
CA TYR A 274 6.22 2.33 19.11
C TYR A 274 6.85 1.00 19.52
N LYS A 275 8.12 0.83 19.18
CA LYS A 275 8.95 -0.25 19.70
C LYS A 275 10.26 0.31 20.24
N GLU A 276 10.65 -0.09 21.44
CA GLU A 276 11.96 0.30 21.98
C GLU A 276 13.07 -0.36 21.16
N LYS A 277 14.11 0.40 20.86
CA LYS A 277 15.29 -0.09 20.17
C LYS A 277 16.27 -0.69 21.17
N VAL A 278 16.60 -1.96 20.97
CA VAL A 278 17.55 -2.71 21.81
C VAL A 278 18.77 -3.04 20.95
N GLY A 279 19.85 -2.30 21.14
CA GLY A 279 21.01 -2.41 20.26
C GLY A 279 20.71 -1.86 18.86
N ALA A 280 20.85 -2.68 17.83
CA ALA A 280 20.59 -2.29 16.44
C ALA A 280 19.14 -2.54 15.98
N GLU A 281 18.36 -3.32 16.72
CA GLU A 281 17.04 -3.79 16.32
C GLU A 281 15.92 -3.26 17.22
N ASP A 282 14.72 -3.18 16.68
CA ASP A 282 13.53 -2.84 17.45
C ASP A 282 13.03 -4.07 18.23
N ALA A 283 12.58 -3.88 19.46
CA ALA A 283 12.03 -4.94 20.31
C ALA A 283 10.79 -5.60 19.67
N ASP A 284 10.46 -6.82 20.10
CA ASP A 284 9.31 -7.54 19.55
C ASP A 284 7.96 -6.89 19.88
N ASN A 285 7.84 -6.33 21.08
CA ASN A 285 6.57 -5.83 21.58
C ASN A 285 6.31 -4.37 21.23
N PHE A 286 5.08 -4.09 20.81
CA PHE A 286 4.60 -2.71 20.67
C PHE A 286 4.24 -2.11 22.03
N ILE A 287 4.52 -0.81 22.16
CA ILE A 287 4.13 0.01 23.30
C ILE A 287 3.33 1.22 22.81
N GLY A 288 2.64 1.90 23.71
CA GLY A 288 2.07 3.23 23.47
C GLY A 288 3.18 4.28 23.32
N ALA A 289 2.76 5.55 23.24
CA ALA A 289 3.71 6.66 23.14
C ALA A 289 4.71 6.65 24.31
N PRO A 290 6.03 6.74 24.03
CA PRO A 290 7.06 6.57 25.05
C PRO A 290 7.21 7.81 25.94
N ALA A 291 7.49 7.57 27.22
CA ALA A 291 7.90 8.60 28.18
C ALA A 291 9.33 8.37 28.69
N ALA A 292 9.80 7.12 28.72
CA ALA A 292 11.12 6.77 29.23
C ALA A 292 12.22 7.11 28.21
N ALA A 293 13.44 7.38 28.72
CA ALA A 293 14.60 7.59 27.87
C ALA A 293 14.94 6.33 27.07
N GLY A 294 15.26 6.52 25.80
CA GLY A 294 15.52 5.46 24.85
C GLY A 294 15.32 5.93 23.40
N THR A 295 15.60 5.06 22.45
CA THR A 295 15.26 5.27 21.04
C THR A 295 14.13 4.32 20.69
N TYR A 296 13.14 4.81 19.96
CA TYR A 296 11.95 4.04 19.65
C TYR A 296 11.64 4.15 18.16
N GLY A 297 11.44 3.02 17.49
CA GLY A 297 10.88 2.97 16.14
C GLY A 297 9.41 3.40 16.15
N ILE A 298 9.00 4.20 15.18
CA ILE A 298 7.62 4.66 14.98
C ILE A 298 6.98 3.77 13.94
N TYR A 299 5.84 3.17 14.27
CA TYR A 299 5.10 2.25 13.42
C TYR A 299 3.68 2.76 13.20
N VAL A 300 3.23 2.66 11.96
CA VAL A 300 1.89 3.07 11.57
C VAL A 300 1.10 1.90 11.01
N SER A 301 -0.16 1.86 11.34
CA SER A 301 -1.16 1.00 10.68
C SER A 301 -2.25 1.88 10.09
N THR A 302 -2.75 1.52 8.91
CA THR A 302 -3.76 2.31 8.21
C THR A 302 -5.13 1.64 8.25
N ASN A 303 -6.17 2.46 8.25
CA ASN A 303 -7.51 2.03 7.87
C ASN A 303 -7.55 2.07 6.35
N SER A 304 -7.52 0.91 5.70
CA SER A 304 -7.51 0.82 4.26
C SER A 304 -8.79 1.31 3.65
N GLU A 305 -8.68 2.19 2.65
CA GLU A 305 -9.82 2.40 1.75
C GLU A 305 -9.35 2.82 0.36
N ASN A 306 -10.21 3.08 -0.55
CA ASN A 306 -10.08 3.78 -1.85
C ASN A 306 -8.73 3.69 -2.58
N GLY A 307 -8.39 2.51 -3.05
CA GLY A 307 -7.29 2.35 -4.01
C GLY A 307 -5.93 2.05 -3.42
N VAL A 308 -5.80 1.97 -2.08
CA VAL A 308 -4.56 1.58 -1.41
C VAL A 308 -4.72 0.29 -0.60
N GLU A 309 -3.66 -0.47 -0.48
CA GLU A 309 -3.62 -1.61 0.42
C GLU A 309 -3.44 -1.15 1.86
N ARG A 310 -4.13 -1.83 2.77
CA ARG A 310 -3.90 -1.63 4.19
C ARG A 310 -2.48 -2.05 4.55
N VAL A 311 -1.77 -1.20 5.29
CA VAL A 311 -0.55 -1.61 5.96
C VAL A 311 -0.78 -1.82 7.45
N THR A 312 -0.04 -2.75 8.00
CA THR A 312 -0.02 -3.04 9.43
C THR A 312 1.42 -2.96 9.88
N ASN A 313 1.67 -2.14 10.90
CA ASN A 313 2.98 -2.00 11.53
C ASN A 313 4.10 -1.64 10.55
N LEU A 314 3.85 -0.70 9.64
CA LEU A 314 4.90 -0.16 8.79
C LEU A 314 5.76 0.79 9.61
N ARG A 315 7.08 0.54 9.67
CA ARG A 315 8.05 1.41 10.32
C ARG A 315 8.29 2.65 9.45
N ILE A 316 8.06 3.84 10.01
CA ILE A 316 8.14 5.11 9.27
C ILE A 316 9.21 6.07 9.80
N GLY A 317 9.77 5.83 10.98
CA GLY A 317 10.77 6.72 11.56
C GLY A 317 11.24 6.28 12.94
N GLU A 318 11.93 7.18 13.62
CA GLU A 318 12.43 7.00 14.99
C GLU A 318 12.20 8.27 15.82
N ILE A 319 12.01 8.06 17.12
CA ILE A 319 12.02 9.11 18.15
C ILE A 319 13.08 8.75 19.20
N THR A 320 13.82 9.74 19.65
CA THR A 320 14.83 9.57 20.73
C THR A 320 14.47 10.44 21.92
N ILE A 321 14.40 9.84 23.09
CA ILE A 321 14.27 10.51 24.38
C ILE A 321 15.61 10.35 25.09
N LYS A 322 16.36 11.44 25.26
CA LYS A 322 17.63 11.48 25.98
C LYS A 322 17.37 11.37 27.47
N LYS A 323 18.32 10.85 28.21
CA LYS A 323 18.29 10.90 29.69
C LYS A 323 18.27 12.34 30.17
N ALA A 324 17.56 12.59 31.24
CA ALA A 324 17.62 13.86 31.95
C ALA A 324 18.94 13.99 32.71
N THR A 325 19.45 15.19 32.82
CA THR A 325 20.55 15.51 33.71
C THR A 325 20.07 15.41 35.16
N PHE A 326 20.87 14.78 36.02
CA PHE A 326 20.53 14.68 37.45
C PHE A 326 20.36 16.08 38.07
N ASN A 327 19.29 16.27 38.85
CA ASN A 327 19.04 17.53 39.55
C ASN A 327 18.80 17.26 41.03
N SER A 328 19.65 17.87 41.87
CA SER A 328 19.58 17.79 43.36
C SER A 328 18.27 18.34 43.92
N ASP A 329 17.61 19.26 43.22
CA ASP A 329 16.37 19.87 43.67
C ASP A 329 15.18 18.87 43.72
N TRP A 330 15.32 17.69 43.11
CA TRP A 330 14.34 16.63 43.20
C TRP A 330 14.23 16.01 44.59
N PHE A 331 15.21 16.26 45.42
CA PHE A 331 15.31 15.66 46.75
C PHE A 331 15.02 16.69 47.82
N GLN A 332 14.45 16.21 48.91
CA GLN A 332 14.30 17.00 50.12
C GLN A 332 15.10 16.35 51.24
N THR A 333 15.63 17.19 52.13
CA THR A 333 16.43 16.77 53.28
C THR A 333 15.83 17.32 54.56
N VAL A 334 16.17 16.70 55.67
CA VAL A 334 15.94 17.32 56.96
C VAL A 334 16.92 18.48 57.17
N THR A 335 16.46 19.53 57.82
CA THR A 335 17.27 20.71 58.08
C THR A 335 17.88 20.70 59.49
N SER A 336 17.39 19.80 60.35
CA SER A 336 17.90 19.68 61.74
C SER A 336 17.57 18.30 62.30
N ILE A 337 18.49 17.77 63.10
CA ILE A 337 18.32 16.58 63.97
C ILE A 337 18.95 16.83 65.32
N ASN A 338 18.56 16.03 66.32
CA ASN A 338 19.26 15.97 67.62
C ASN A 338 20.32 14.86 67.54
N TYR A 339 21.47 15.14 68.19
CA TYR A 339 22.54 14.14 68.31
C TYR A 339 22.00 12.90 69.04
N GLY A 340 22.41 11.72 68.57
CA GLY A 340 21.96 10.43 69.11
C GLY A 340 20.63 9.90 68.55
N ASN A 341 19.96 10.61 67.64
CA ASN A 341 18.89 10.01 66.78
C ASN A 341 19.58 9.08 65.78
N ASP A 342 18.86 8.02 65.40
CA ASP A 342 19.35 7.10 64.38
C ASP A 342 19.47 7.84 63.03
N GLU A 343 20.73 8.24 62.75
CA GLU A 343 21.07 9.22 61.74
C GLU A 343 20.75 8.70 60.32
N GLU A 344 20.75 7.39 60.13
CA GLU A 344 20.58 6.81 58.81
C GLU A 344 19.14 6.91 58.33
N ASP A 345 18.16 6.72 59.21
CA ASP A 345 16.75 6.84 58.88
C ASP A 345 16.29 8.30 58.76
N TYR A 346 16.84 9.20 59.59
CA TYR A 346 16.48 10.62 59.57
C TYR A 346 17.16 11.43 58.45
N LEU A 347 18.35 11.00 58.01
CA LEU A 347 19.16 11.75 57.05
C LEU A 347 18.90 11.30 55.61
N LYS A 348 18.18 10.21 55.42
CA LYS A 348 17.91 9.71 54.08
C LYS A 348 17.09 10.74 53.27
N PRO A 349 17.62 11.24 52.13
CA PRO A 349 16.91 12.20 51.33
C PRO A 349 15.60 11.61 50.81
N GLY A 350 14.52 12.33 51.05
CA GLY A 350 13.20 12.00 50.45
C GLY A 350 13.12 12.58 49.04
N ILE A 351 12.43 11.87 48.15
CA ILE A 351 12.01 12.45 46.88
C ILE A 351 10.80 13.32 47.14
N LYS A 352 10.80 14.54 46.63
CA LYS A 352 9.63 15.44 46.78
C LYS A 352 8.46 14.85 46.02
N ASP A 353 7.32 14.63 46.68
CA ASP A 353 6.11 14.01 46.10
C ASP A 353 5.58 14.74 44.87
N ALA A 354 5.91 15.98 44.68
CA ALA A 354 5.49 16.83 43.57
C ALA A 354 6.63 17.18 42.60
N TYR A 355 7.80 16.50 42.67
CA TYR A 355 8.84 16.88 41.74
C TYR A 355 8.56 16.32 40.35
N SER A 356 7.94 17.18 39.60
CA SER A 356 7.66 16.96 38.21
C SER A 356 8.42 18.00 37.37
N VAL A 357 9.20 17.56 36.44
CA VAL A 357 9.57 18.40 35.33
C VAL A 357 8.33 18.42 34.42
N GLY A 358 7.71 19.57 34.21
CA GLY A 358 6.49 19.66 33.43
C GLY A 358 5.22 19.03 34.04
N GLY A 359 5.20 18.67 35.33
CA GLY A 359 4.03 18.07 36.01
C GLY A 359 4.10 16.56 36.23
N HIS A 360 5.15 15.87 35.74
CA HIS A 360 5.29 14.43 35.86
C HIS A 360 6.45 14.00 36.75
N THR A 361 6.29 12.93 37.51
CA THR A 361 7.29 12.41 38.40
C THR A 361 8.49 11.83 37.65
N VAL A 362 9.69 12.33 37.91
CA VAL A 362 10.92 11.75 37.37
C VAL A 362 11.19 10.42 38.06
N THR A 363 11.39 9.37 37.28
CA THR A 363 11.70 8.03 37.76
C THR A 363 12.93 7.48 37.05
N GLY A 364 13.50 6.41 37.58
CA GLY A 364 14.63 5.72 36.93
C GLY A 364 15.95 6.47 37.00
N TYR A 365 16.21 7.08 38.13
CA TYR A 365 17.49 7.77 38.47
C TYR A 365 18.57 6.84 39.05
N GLY A 366 18.29 5.57 39.21
CA GLY A 366 19.23 4.59 39.72
C GLY A 366 19.35 4.59 41.25
N GLU A 367 20.46 4.06 41.77
CA GLU A 367 20.76 4.04 43.21
C GLU A 367 21.25 5.42 43.67
N ILE A 368 20.60 5.95 44.70
CA ILE A 368 20.96 7.22 45.30
C ILE A 368 21.80 6.95 46.55
N ARG A 369 22.94 7.63 46.66
CA ARG A 369 23.79 7.60 47.82
C ARG A 369 23.97 9.01 48.33
N PHE A 370 23.96 9.19 49.66
CA PHE A 370 24.18 10.47 50.30
C PHE A 370 25.32 10.35 51.34
N GLU A 371 25.98 11.46 51.52
CA GLU A 371 27.10 11.57 52.47
C GLU A 371 27.09 12.95 53.14
N LEU A 372 27.55 13.02 54.37
CA LEU A 372 27.72 14.27 55.11
C LEU A 372 29.12 14.85 54.93
N TYR A 373 29.15 16.16 54.87
CA TYR A 373 30.41 16.95 54.75
C TYR A 373 30.46 18.05 55.78
N ARG A 374 31.71 18.46 56.18
CA ARG A 374 31.93 19.55 57.10
C ARG A 374 32.04 20.92 56.45
N ASP A 375 32.12 20.96 55.13
CA ASP A 375 32.23 22.15 54.29
C ASP A 375 31.21 22.19 53.20
N ALA A 376 30.81 23.38 52.77
CA ALA A 376 29.81 23.62 51.74
C ALA A 376 30.27 23.18 50.34
N GLU A 377 31.56 23.09 50.10
CA GLU A 377 32.22 22.66 48.87
C GLU A 377 32.26 21.14 48.74
N LEU A 378 31.78 20.39 49.76
CA LEU A 378 31.73 18.93 49.81
C LEU A 378 33.11 18.27 49.64
N THR A 379 34.15 18.87 50.24
CA THR A 379 35.53 18.35 50.18
C THR A 379 35.89 17.54 51.39
N GLN A 380 35.33 17.86 52.58
CA GLN A 380 35.64 17.24 53.86
C GLN A 380 34.52 16.30 54.30
N LYS A 381 34.57 15.06 53.78
CA LYS A 381 33.61 14.03 54.13
C LYS A 381 33.65 13.66 55.60
N VAL A 382 32.48 13.51 56.22
CA VAL A 382 32.35 13.03 57.60
C VAL A 382 32.56 11.51 57.62
N SER A 383 33.44 11.03 58.51
CA SER A 383 33.66 9.60 58.65
C SER A 383 32.47 8.90 59.32
N ARG A 384 32.38 7.59 59.11
CA ARG A 384 31.47 6.73 59.86
C ARG A 384 32.23 5.89 60.89
N ASN A 385 31.65 5.68 62.06
CA ASN A 385 32.21 4.80 63.07
C ASN A 385 32.05 3.31 62.71
N ALA A 386 32.50 2.40 63.60
CA ALA A 386 32.46 0.96 63.38
C ALA A 386 30.99 0.41 63.22
N GLU A 387 30.05 1.09 63.82
CA GLU A 387 28.63 0.80 63.81
C GLU A 387 27.93 1.36 62.56
N GLY A 388 28.62 2.16 61.74
CA GLY A 388 28.10 2.77 60.52
C GLY A 388 27.49 4.17 60.70
N HIS A 389 27.45 4.71 61.91
CA HIS A 389 26.92 6.04 62.20
C HIS A 389 27.94 7.14 61.86
N TYR A 390 27.44 8.29 61.43
CA TYR A 390 28.33 9.43 61.16
C TYR A 390 29.01 9.95 62.42
N GLU A 391 30.33 10.19 62.36
CA GLU A 391 31.11 10.79 63.41
C GLU A 391 30.89 12.32 63.46
N VAL A 392 29.67 12.70 63.86
CA VAL A 392 29.30 14.10 64.04
C VAL A 392 29.69 14.59 65.42
N ASN A 393 30.30 15.74 65.48
CA ASN A 393 30.63 16.40 66.72
C ASN A 393 29.70 17.58 66.92
N ALA A 394 28.98 17.60 68.04
CA ALA A 394 28.36 18.84 68.49
C ALA A 394 29.50 19.78 68.93
N ASP A 395 29.49 21.02 68.47
CA ASP A 395 30.42 22.04 68.96
C ASP A 395 30.18 22.32 70.48
N PRO A 396 31.15 22.16 71.33
CA PRO A 396 30.93 22.37 72.77
C PRO A 396 30.50 23.79 73.13
N ASP A 397 30.82 24.76 72.29
CA ASP A 397 30.52 26.17 72.50
C ASP A 397 29.35 26.71 71.70
N GLN A 398 28.77 25.89 70.81
CA GLN A 398 27.66 26.24 69.94
C GLN A 398 26.40 25.39 70.23
N GLU A 399 25.23 25.93 69.97
CA GLU A 399 23.95 25.24 70.16
C GLU A 399 23.81 24.05 69.21
N TYR A 400 24.40 24.15 68.00
CA TYR A 400 24.43 23.13 66.99
C TYR A 400 25.71 23.15 66.17
N ALA A 401 26.05 22.03 65.58
CA ALA A 401 27.05 21.94 64.51
C ALA A 401 26.39 21.95 63.12
N THR A 402 27.07 22.60 62.19
CA THR A 402 26.58 22.70 60.82
C THR A 402 27.26 21.67 59.93
N TYR A 403 26.47 20.91 59.16
CA TYR A 403 26.91 19.94 58.17
C TYR A 403 26.22 20.19 56.84
N TYR A 404 26.77 19.61 55.78
CA TYR A 404 26.26 19.71 54.42
C TYR A 404 26.03 18.32 53.87
N MET A 405 24.92 18.14 53.15
CA MET A 405 24.60 16.86 52.52
C MET A 405 24.93 16.87 51.03
N GLY A 406 25.76 15.91 50.62
CA GLY A 406 26.08 15.63 49.24
C GLY A 406 25.39 14.37 48.77
N ILE A 407 24.85 14.38 47.57
CA ILE A 407 24.15 13.25 46.96
C ILE A 407 24.81 12.84 45.64
N THR A 408 24.90 11.54 45.40
CA THR A 408 25.32 10.95 44.12
C THR A 408 24.26 9.98 43.59
N SER A 409 24.31 9.71 42.31
CA SER A 409 23.43 8.76 41.68
C SER A 409 24.22 7.85 40.75
N SER A 410 23.93 6.54 40.78
CA SER A 410 24.51 5.59 39.82
C SER A 410 23.97 5.80 38.36
N GLY A 411 22.99 6.65 38.21
CA GLY A 411 22.23 6.75 36.98
C GLY A 411 21.29 5.57 36.75
N GLY A 412 20.29 5.79 35.96
CA GLY A 412 19.30 4.76 35.63
C GLY A 412 18.83 4.84 34.18
N LYS A 413 17.67 4.32 33.94
CA LYS A 413 17.09 4.33 32.58
C LYS A 413 16.85 5.75 32.07
N ASN A 414 16.35 6.63 32.95
CA ASN A 414 15.84 7.94 32.57
C ASN A 414 16.74 9.12 32.92
N VAL A 415 17.68 8.92 33.80
CA VAL A 415 18.55 9.98 34.36
C VAL A 415 20.01 9.59 34.22
N GLU A 416 20.84 10.54 33.88
CA GLU A 416 22.31 10.34 33.82
C GLU A 416 22.90 10.07 35.19
N ALA A 417 24.04 9.40 35.24
CA ALA A 417 24.79 9.21 36.48
C ALA A 417 25.32 10.55 37.00
N GLN A 418 25.28 10.72 38.31
CA GLN A 418 25.91 11.82 39.05
C GLN A 418 26.98 11.27 39.97
N GLU A 419 28.19 11.15 39.46
CA GLU A 419 29.31 10.52 40.19
C GLU A 419 29.90 11.44 41.25
N ASN A 420 29.98 12.73 40.94
CA ASN A 420 30.46 13.72 41.89
C ASN A 420 29.33 14.17 42.82
N PRO A 421 29.54 14.27 44.13
CA PRO A 421 28.50 14.71 45.04
C PRO A 421 28.05 16.13 44.71
N VAL A 422 26.71 16.32 44.65
CA VAL A 422 26.10 17.65 44.56
C VAL A 422 25.37 17.95 45.86
N ARG A 423 25.46 19.19 46.30
CA ARG A 423 24.77 19.64 47.51
C ARG A 423 23.25 19.61 47.31
N ILE A 424 22.55 19.11 48.34
CA ILE A 424 21.09 19.14 48.40
C ILE A 424 20.62 19.89 49.64
N GLY A 425 19.50 20.60 49.46
CA GLY A 425 18.88 21.32 50.57
C GLY A 425 19.69 22.46 51.14
N THR A 426 19.34 22.80 52.34
CA THR A 426 20.02 23.80 53.18
C THR A 426 21.03 23.10 54.10
N ASP A 427 21.68 23.91 54.91
CA ASP A 427 22.59 23.39 55.98
C ASP A 427 21.81 22.47 56.92
N LEU A 428 22.42 21.34 57.28
CA LEU A 428 21.93 20.44 58.30
C LEU A 428 22.48 20.89 59.66
N LYS A 429 21.61 21.20 60.60
CA LYS A 429 21.96 21.53 61.95
C LYS A 429 21.83 20.33 62.87
N ILE A 430 22.90 19.91 63.48
CA ILE A 430 22.90 18.85 64.52
C ILE A 430 22.95 19.48 65.86
N TYR A 431 21.84 19.45 66.57
CA TYR A 431 21.68 19.98 67.92
C TYR A 431 22.18 18.99 68.91
N ARG A 432 22.68 19.48 70.09
CA ARG A 432 23.05 18.63 71.22
C ARG A 432 21.86 17.82 71.68
N ALA A 433 22.09 16.56 72.01
CA ALA A 433 21.09 15.78 72.73
C ALA A 433 20.83 16.37 74.11
N SER A 434 19.56 16.41 74.47
CA SER A 434 19.20 16.74 75.83
C SER A 434 19.57 15.57 76.73
N ASN A 435 20.51 15.79 77.59
CA ASN A 435 20.84 14.77 78.56
C ASN A 435 19.79 14.75 79.67
N THR A 436 19.00 13.69 79.71
CA THR A 436 17.95 13.52 80.71
C THR A 436 18.56 12.82 81.96
N ILE A 437 18.65 13.56 83.03
CA ILE A 437 19.02 12.97 84.34
C ILE A 437 17.72 12.36 84.91
N SER A 438 17.65 11.03 84.99
CA SER A 438 16.47 10.34 85.50
C SER A 438 16.42 10.20 86.98
N THR A 439 17.56 10.00 87.58
CA THR A 439 17.65 9.85 89.05
C THR A 439 18.99 10.36 89.53
N VAL A 440 18.97 11.07 90.67
CA VAL A 440 20.14 11.38 91.44
C VAL A 440 19.87 10.81 92.85
N THR A 441 20.69 9.85 93.27
CA THR A 441 20.64 9.31 94.61
C THR A 441 21.87 9.69 95.34
N CYS A 442 21.74 10.13 96.60
CA CYS A 442 22.84 10.36 97.43
C CYS A 442 22.64 9.56 98.78
N PRO A 443 23.45 8.54 98.98
CA PRO A 443 23.30 7.77 100.21
C PRO A 443 23.57 8.66 101.44
N ASP A 444 22.95 8.27 102.58
CA ASP A 444 23.20 8.93 103.86
C ASP A 444 24.67 8.81 104.24
N ILE A 445 25.25 9.95 104.69
CA ILE A 445 26.67 10.05 105.04
C ILE A 445 26.84 10.48 106.50
N ARG A 446 27.91 10.06 107.12
CA ARG A 446 28.29 10.52 108.51
C ARG A 446 29.06 11.85 108.43
N TYR A 447 28.98 12.60 109.46
CA TYR A 447 29.73 13.84 109.56
C TYR A 447 31.23 13.60 109.33
N GLY A 448 31.78 14.35 108.38
CA GLY A 448 33.18 14.24 107.97
C GLY A 448 33.39 13.32 106.74
N GLU A 449 32.40 12.64 106.23
CA GLU A 449 32.47 11.89 104.99
C GLU A 449 32.17 12.77 103.81
N THR A 450 32.75 12.44 102.61
CA THR A 450 32.50 13.14 101.34
C THR A 450 31.28 12.50 100.67
N PRO A 451 30.27 13.26 100.33
CA PRO A 451 29.11 12.75 99.59
C PRO A 451 29.54 12.07 98.26
N LYS A 452 28.95 10.91 97.96
CA LYS A 452 29.14 10.18 96.71
C LYS A 452 27.77 9.95 96.05
N PRO A 453 27.25 10.97 95.43
CA PRO A 453 25.98 10.77 94.69
C PRO A 453 26.14 9.82 93.51
N GLU A 454 25.14 9.02 93.33
CA GLU A 454 25.00 8.18 92.16
C GLU A 454 23.94 8.82 91.20
N LEU A 455 24.27 8.84 89.93
CA LEU A 455 23.47 9.46 88.90
C LEU A 455 23.13 8.46 87.80
N THR A 456 21.87 8.43 87.41
CA THR A 456 21.46 7.78 86.22
C THR A 456 21.12 8.86 85.18
N ALA A 457 21.85 8.89 84.11
CA ALA A 457 21.66 9.81 82.99
C ALA A 457 21.61 9.02 81.68
N ALA A 458 20.95 9.57 80.64
CA ALA A 458 20.86 8.96 79.32
C ALA A 458 22.23 8.91 78.61
N ASP A 459 23.12 9.90 78.91
CA ASP A 459 24.49 9.97 78.40
C ASP A 459 25.40 10.37 79.54
N THR A 460 26.51 9.62 79.75
CA THR A 460 27.49 9.82 80.80
C THR A 460 28.82 10.42 80.30
N THR A 461 28.91 10.80 79.04
CA THR A 461 30.15 11.33 78.45
C THR A 461 30.47 12.78 78.79
N GLY A 462 29.51 13.53 79.32
CA GLY A 462 29.67 14.89 79.77
C GLY A 462 30.26 15.01 81.17
N GLU A 463 30.89 16.18 81.52
CA GLU A 463 31.31 16.49 82.83
C GLU A 463 30.11 16.68 83.78
N ILE A 464 30.04 15.88 84.81
CA ILE A 464 29.00 15.94 85.83
C ILE A 464 29.48 16.76 87.02
N LYS A 465 28.77 17.86 87.32
CA LYS A 465 29.03 18.69 88.49
C LYS A 465 27.89 18.57 89.47
N TYR A 466 28.23 18.21 90.67
CA TYR A 466 27.29 18.14 91.80
C TYR A 466 27.32 19.42 92.57
N ILE A 467 26.19 20.00 92.88
CA ILE A 467 26.04 21.15 93.73
C ILE A 467 25.22 20.72 94.93
N TYR A 468 25.77 20.93 96.11
CA TYR A 468 25.13 20.62 97.40
C TYR A 468 24.58 21.89 98.01
N SER A 469 23.33 21.88 98.44
CA SER A 469 22.73 22.98 99.20
C SER A 469 22.36 22.46 100.59
N SER A 470 22.61 23.22 101.62
CA SER A 470 22.06 23.00 102.99
C SER A 470 20.66 23.65 103.00
N ASN A 471 19.63 22.84 103.29
CA ASN A 471 18.35 23.44 103.68
C ASN A 471 18.40 24.10 105.01
#